data_1b8684f8d6bb297cf85dbc17359d5a6d
#
_entry.id   1b8684f8d6bb297cf85dbc17359d5a6d
#
_cell.length_a   1.000
_cell.length_b   1.000
_cell.length_c   1.000
_cell.angle_alpha   90.00
_cell.angle_beta   90.00
_cell.angle_gamma   90.00
#
_symmetry.space_group_name_H-M   'P 1'
#
loop_
_entity.id
_entity.type
_entity.pdbx_description
1 polymer ?
#
loop_
_entity_poly.entity_id
_entity_poly.type
_entity_poly.pdbx_seq_one_letter_code
_entity_poly.pdbx_strand_id
1 'polypeptide(L)'
;MPYDSIISRTDADALMKEQVSQEILQGITESSVVMRLGRKLMNMPSSQTRMPVMSVLPIAYPVSPTDTGLKQTTEVNWANKYIDAEEIAVIVPIPQAVLDDAPYDIIGEAKPVIIEAANKLIDQMVLYGTSIPASWTTNMGAAGLIAGITAASHLISLADYTDIYEAVLGESVGGTAGLFGLIEDDGYMVTGSIAATRTKRLLRNCRDKNGQPIFVPNPQAPATYLLDGAPCEFPLHGGISSTYHLIAGMWNKLVFAMRQDMRFEVAKEAVIQNASGTILYNLFQQDMVALRCTMRLGFALPHPVTNMDSGTGFPFAALTA
;
A
#
# COMPACT_ATOMS: atom_id res chain seq x y z
N MET A 1 52.84 20.29 -45.38
CA MET A 1 51.63 19.49 -45.11
C MET A 1 51.95 18.59 -43.97
N PRO A 2 51.30 18.66 -42.83
CA PRO A 2 51.56 17.74 -41.76
C PRO A 2 50.96 16.39 -42.12
N TYR A 3 51.81 15.40 -42.31
CA TYR A 3 51.40 14.01 -42.61
C TYR A 3 51.07 13.20 -41.35
N ASP A 4 51.05 13.87 -40.17
CA ASP A 4 50.85 13.22 -38.86
C ASP A 4 49.47 13.41 -38.25
N SER A 5 48.48 13.94 -39.01
CA SER A 5 47.11 14.04 -38.49
C SER A 5 46.32 12.77 -38.86
N ILE A 6 46.06 11.95 -37.86
CA ILE A 6 45.13 10.84 -37.93
C ILE A 6 43.72 11.37 -37.70
N ILE A 7 42.77 10.84 -38.45
CA ILE A 7 41.35 11.11 -38.22
C ILE A 7 41.02 10.57 -36.82
N SER A 8 40.75 11.45 -35.88
CA SER A 8 40.37 11.07 -34.52
C SER A 8 38.96 10.58 -34.49
N ARG A 9 38.60 9.83 -33.44
CA ARG A 9 37.23 9.34 -33.22
C ARG A 9 36.22 10.48 -33.14
N THR A 10 36.67 11.65 -32.63
CA THR A 10 35.87 12.86 -32.51
C THR A 10 35.57 13.47 -33.87
N ASP A 11 36.51 13.37 -34.84
CA ASP A 11 36.33 13.89 -36.21
C ASP A 11 35.41 13.01 -37.04
N ALA A 12 35.32 11.72 -36.71
CA ALA A 12 34.49 10.71 -37.35
C ALA A 12 33.13 10.46 -36.66
N ASP A 13 32.82 11.14 -35.56
CA ASP A 13 31.64 10.91 -34.71
C ASP A 13 30.34 11.07 -35.50
N ALA A 14 30.29 12.03 -36.43
CA ALA A 14 29.13 12.25 -37.31
C ALA A 14 28.88 11.11 -38.32
N LEU A 15 29.90 10.28 -38.58
CA LEU A 15 29.82 9.14 -39.51
C LEU A 15 29.64 7.81 -38.78
N MET A 16 29.83 7.79 -37.46
CA MET A 16 29.60 6.60 -36.64
C MET A 16 28.12 6.49 -36.35
N LYS A 17 27.53 5.42 -36.85
CA LYS A 17 26.15 5.10 -36.55
C LYS A 17 26.04 4.67 -35.08
N GLU A 18 25.33 5.45 -34.28
CA GLU A 18 25.00 5.06 -32.91
C GLU A 18 24.15 3.79 -32.94
N GLN A 19 24.60 2.77 -32.22
CA GLN A 19 23.83 1.56 -32.06
C GLN A 19 22.95 1.73 -30.81
N VAL A 20 21.69 2.05 -31.02
CA VAL A 20 20.69 2.12 -29.96
C VAL A 20 20.33 0.69 -29.52
N SER A 21 20.34 0.43 -28.23
CA SER A 21 19.85 -0.84 -27.69
C SER A 21 18.38 -1.00 -28.04
N GLN A 22 18.02 -2.17 -28.55
CA GLN A 22 16.60 -2.51 -28.80
C GLN A 22 15.88 -2.91 -27.49
N GLU A 23 16.62 -3.07 -26.41
CA GLU A 23 16.09 -3.44 -25.11
C GLU A 23 15.96 -2.20 -24.22
N ILE A 24 14.74 -1.91 -23.77
CA ILE A 24 14.45 -0.85 -22.83
C ILE A 24 14.66 -1.41 -21.42
N LEU A 25 15.62 -0.80 -20.69
CA LEU A 25 15.86 -1.14 -19.30
C LEU A 25 14.77 -0.49 -18.44
N GLN A 26 13.79 -1.30 -18.05
CA GLN A 26 12.76 -0.89 -17.10
C GLN A 26 13.15 -1.28 -15.67
N GLY A 27 12.65 -0.50 -14.70
CA GLY A 27 12.69 -0.88 -13.30
C GLY A 27 11.78 -2.08 -13.01
N ILE A 28 11.94 -2.64 -11.82
CA ILE A 28 11.08 -3.75 -11.36
C ILE A 28 9.67 -3.22 -11.14
N THR A 29 8.69 -3.79 -11.85
CA THR A 29 7.28 -3.47 -11.63
C THR A 29 6.79 -4.14 -10.36
N GLU A 30 6.45 -3.36 -9.34
CA GLU A 30 5.95 -3.86 -8.06
C GLU A 30 4.42 -3.78 -7.97
N SER A 31 3.85 -4.80 -7.35
CA SER A 31 2.42 -4.80 -6.97
C SER A 31 2.19 -3.98 -5.70
N SER A 32 0.96 -3.50 -5.50
CA SER A 32 0.56 -2.82 -4.26
C SER A 32 0.78 -3.72 -3.05
N VAL A 33 1.51 -3.23 -2.05
CA VAL A 33 1.80 -3.96 -0.80
C VAL A 33 0.55 -4.07 0.05
N VAL A 34 -0.28 -3.02 0.08
CA VAL A 34 -1.56 -3.02 0.79
C VAL A 34 -2.51 -4.09 0.25
N MET A 35 -2.56 -4.26 -1.08
CA MET A 35 -3.38 -5.32 -1.69
C MET A 35 -2.82 -6.73 -1.43
N ARG A 36 -1.51 -6.87 -1.28
CA ARG A 36 -0.87 -8.15 -0.98
C ARG A 36 -1.09 -8.61 0.45
N LEU A 37 -1.03 -7.69 1.41
CA LEU A 37 -1.23 -7.99 2.84
C LEU A 37 -2.70 -7.98 3.24
N GLY A 38 -3.50 -7.10 2.62
CA GLY A 38 -4.92 -6.96 2.90
C GLY A 38 -5.76 -8.15 2.45
N ARG A 39 -6.95 -8.29 3.02
CA ARG A 39 -7.89 -9.35 2.69
C ARG A 39 -8.74 -8.99 1.49
N LYS A 40 -8.58 -9.74 0.39
CA LYS A 40 -9.46 -9.62 -0.78
C LYS A 40 -10.82 -10.27 -0.49
N LEU A 41 -11.89 -9.53 -0.73
CA LEU A 41 -13.26 -10.05 -0.77
C LEU A 41 -13.66 -10.49 -2.17
N MET A 42 -14.87 -11.02 -2.31
CA MET A 42 -15.45 -11.33 -3.62
C MET A 42 -15.56 -10.07 -4.47
N ASN A 43 -15.48 -10.23 -5.79
CA ASN A 43 -15.64 -9.10 -6.72
C ASN A 43 -17.02 -8.48 -6.56
N MET A 44 -17.07 -7.15 -6.66
CA MET A 44 -18.29 -6.38 -6.45
C MET A 44 -19.18 -6.40 -7.71
N PRO A 45 -20.44 -6.84 -7.61
CA PRO A 45 -21.37 -6.75 -8.74
C PRO A 45 -21.93 -5.33 -8.94
N SER A 46 -21.94 -4.50 -7.89
CA SER A 46 -22.46 -3.13 -7.87
C SER A 46 -21.40 -2.14 -7.40
N SER A 47 -21.71 -0.82 -7.45
CA SER A 47 -20.82 0.23 -6.96
C SER A 47 -20.61 0.20 -5.44
N GLN A 48 -21.59 -0.35 -4.71
CA GLN A 48 -21.53 -0.49 -3.26
C GLN A 48 -21.89 -1.92 -2.85
N THR A 49 -21.17 -2.46 -1.89
CA THR A 49 -21.44 -3.75 -1.28
C THR A 49 -21.56 -3.60 0.23
N ARG A 50 -22.64 -4.15 0.79
CA ARG A 50 -22.89 -4.14 2.22
C ARG A 50 -22.27 -5.36 2.90
N MET A 51 -21.57 -5.12 4.00
CA MET A 51 -21.00 -6.16 4.87
C MET A 51 -21.66 -6.09 6.24
N PRO A 52 -22.40 -7.12 6.67
CA PRO A 52 -22.86 -7.22 8.05
C PRO A 52 -21.66 -7.53 8.96
N VAL A 53 -21.53 -6.77 10.05
CA VAL A 53 -20.48 -6.93 11.06
C VAL A 53 -21.13 -7.04 12.43
N MET A 54 -20.65 -7.94 13.29
CA MET A 54 -21.15 -8.04 14.65
C MET A 54 -20.81 -6.79 15.44
N SER A 55 -21.82 -6.20 16.07
CA SER A 55 -21.69 -4.98 16.89
C SER A 55 -21.90 -5.22 18.37
N VAL A 56 -22.58 -6.32 18.75
CA VAL A 56 -22.77 -6.73 20.14
C VAL A 56 -22.58 -8.24 20.23
N LEU A 57 -21.77 -8.69 21.18
CA LEU A 57 -21.52 -10.08 21.45
C LEU A 57 -22.37 -10.58 22.61
N PRO A 58 -22.82 -11.88 22.59
CA PRO A 58 -23.53 -12.47 23.71
C PRO A 58 -22.61 -12.66 24.91
N ILE A 59 -23.16 -12.47 26.10
CA ILE A 59 -22.47 -12.71 27.38
C ILE A 59 -22.95 -14.01 27.97
N ALA A 60 -22.02 -14.92 28.25
CA ALA A 60 -22.31 -16.14 29.00
C ALA A 60 -22.14 -15.90 30.51
N TYR A 61 -23.02 -16.44 31.29
CA TYR A 61 -22.98 -16.32 32.74
C TYR A 61 -23.24 -17.71 33.40
N PRO A 62 -22.65 -17.99 34.57
CA PRO A 62 -22.95 -19.19 35.33
C PRO A 62 -24.33 -19.09 35.95
N VAL A 63 -25.11 -20.14 35.85
CA VAL A 63 -26.40 -20.27 36.55
C VAL A 63 -26.14 -20.98 37.86
N SER A 64 -26.64 -20.44 38.98
CA SER A 64 -26.55 -21.11 40.27
C SER A 64 -27.24 -22.51 40.22
N PRO A 65 -26.64 -23.54 40.81
CA PRO A 65 -27.21 -24.88 40.81
C PRO A 65 -28.44 -25.01 41.71
N THR A 66 -28.89 -23.96 42.39
CA THR A 66 -30.14 -23.94 43.15
C THR A 66 -31.33 -23.89 42.21
N ASP A 67 -32.40 -24.61 42.57
CA ASP A 67 -33.59 -24.89 41.74
C ASP A 67 -34.34 -23.68 41.18
N THR A 68 -33.99 -22.48 41.61
CA THR A 68 -34.60 -21.21 41.18
C THR A 68 -33.73 -20.37 40.26
N GLY A 69 -32.61 -20.93 39.77
CA GLY A 69 -31.69 -20.20 38.87
C GLY A 69 -32.35 -19.82 37.55
N LEU A 70 -32.76 -18.54 37.40
CA LEU A 70 -33.33 -18.01 36.17
C LEU A 70 -32.22 -17.79 35.15
N LYS A 71 -32.42 -18.27 33.92
CA LYS A 71 -31.55 -17.99 32.77
C LYS A 71 -31.86 -16.60 32.25
N GLN A 72 -30.82 -15.76 32.16
CA GLN A 72 -30.94 -14.42 31.61
C GLN A 72 -30.76 -14.43 30.08
N THR A 73 -31.38 -13.51 29.41
CA THR A 73 -31.21 -13.31 27.96
C THR A 73 -30.05 -12.38 27.69
N THR A 74 -29.34 -12.65 26.62
CA THR A 74 -28.30 -11.75 26.10
C THR A 74 -28.66 -11.35 24.67
N GLU A 75 -28.16 -10.19 24.26
CA GLU A 75 -28.44 -9.61 22.93
C GLU A 75 -27.27 -9.88 22.00
N VAL A 76 -27.56 -10.10 20.71
CA VAL A 76 -26.59 -10.18 19.63
C VAL A 76 -27.07 -9.23 18.52
N ASN A 77 -26.23 -8.23 18.17
CA ASN A 77 -26.58 -7.25 17.15
C ASN A 77 -25.55 -7.21 16.03
N TRP A 78 -26.02 -6.79 14.85
CA TRP A 78 -25.20 -6.60 13.66
C TRP A 78 -25.30 -5.15 13.20
N ALA A 79 -24.16 -4.57 12.81
CA ALA A 79 -24.08 -3.30 12.13
C ALA A 79 -23.75 -3.51 10.66
N ASN A 80 -24.22 -2.61 9.82
CA ASN A 80 -23.89 -2.62 8.41
C ASN A 80 -22.65 -1.75 8.14
N LYS A 81 -21.64 -2.33 7.52
CA LYS A 81 -20.51 -1.61 6.95
C LYS A 81 -20.57 -1.73 5.42
N TYR A 82 -20.02 -0.75 4.75
CA TYR A 82 -20.10 -0.65 3.29
C TYR A 82 -18.71 -0.62 2.69
N ILE A 83 -18.59 -1.14 1.46
CA ILE A 83 -17.46 -0.92 0.56
C ILE A 83 -17.99 -0.22 -0.67
N ASP A 84 -17.42 0.91 -1.03
CA ASP A 84 -17.72 1.67 -2.23
C ASP A 84 -16.57 1.54 -3.24
N ALA A 85 -16.92 1.19 -4.47
CA ALA A 85 -15.96 1.08 -5.56
C ALA A 85 -15.75 2.44 -6.21
N GLU A 86 -14.53 2.96 -6.08
CA GLU A 86 -14.08 4.18 -6.74
C GLU A 86 -13.22 3.87 -7.95
N GLU A 87 -13.16 4.82 -8.88
CA GLU A 87 -12.40 4.67 -10.12
C GLU A 87 -11.04 5.34 -10.02
N ILE A 88 -10.01 4.57 -10.38
CA ILE A 88 -8.66 5.09 -10.61
C ILE A 88 -8.43 5.06 -12.12
N ALA A 89 -8.02 6.19 -12.68
CA ALA A 89 -7.78 6.33 -14.11
C ALA A 89 -6.46 7.05 -14.38
N VAL A 90 -5.80 6.64 -15.46
CA VAL A 90 -4.60 7.30 -16.01
C VAL A 90 -4.79 7.45 -17.50
N ILE A 91 -4.43 8.60 -18.06
CA ILE A 91 -4.42 8.87 -19.51
C ILE A 91 -3.03 9.33 -19.89
N VAL A 92 -2.43 8.65 -20.87
CA VAL A 92 -1.11 9.00 -21.43
C VAL A 92 -1.31 9.35 -22.90
N PRO A 93 -1.20 10.64 -23.31
CA PRO A 93 -1.24 11.04 -24.71
C PRO A 93 0.15 10.85 -25.34
N ILE A 94 0.20 10.27 -26.53
CA ILE A 94 1.43 9.96 -27.30
C ILE A 94 1.22 10.47 -28.72
N PRO A 95 2.13 11.28 -29.29
CA PRO A 95 2.08 11.69 -30.70
C PRO A 95 2.18 10.48 -31.62
N GLN A 96 1.38 10.46 -32.71
CA GLN A 96 1.40 9.35 -33.68
C GLN A 96 2.78 9.21 -34.35
N ALA A 97 3.41 10.33 -34.68
CA ALA A 97 4.75 10.35 -35.27
C ALA A 97 5.80 9.60 -34.42
N VAL A 98 5.68 9.70 -33.08
CA VAL A 98 6.59 8.96 -32.16
C VAL A 98 6.34 7.48 -32.21
N LEU A 99 5.08 7.05 -32.39
CA LEU A 99 4.74 5.63 -32.52
C LEU A 99 5.19 5.04 -33.84
N ASP A 100 5.14 5.84 -34.92
CA ASP A 100 5.50 5.40 -36.27
C ASP A 100 7.03 5.35 -36.47
N ASP A 101 7.77 6.29 -35.85
CA ASP A 101 9.22 6.38 -35.94
C ASP A 101 9.99 5.50 -34.95
N ALA A 102 9.33 5.04 -33.89
CA ALA A 102 9.99 4.25 -32.85
C ALA A 102 10.26 2.82 -33.32
N PRO A 103 11.46 2.27 -33.09
CA PRO A 103 11.82 0.91 -33.46
C PRO A 103 11.25 -0.15 -32.50
N TYR A 104 10.51 0.24 -31.45
CA TYR A 104 9.96 -0.61 -30.40
C TYR A 104 8.52 -0.22 -30.05
N ASP A 105 7.78 -1.15 -29.41
CA ASP A 105 6.39 -0.93 -29.00
C ASP A 105 6.31 -0.05 -27.74
N ILE A 106 6.18 1.26 -27.93
CA ILE A 106 6.02 2.25 -26.82
C ILE A 106 4.79 1.97 -25.98
N ILE A 107 3.69 1.53 -26.58
CA ILE A 107 2.44 1.24 -25.86
C ILE A 107 2.63 0.02 -24.94
N GLY A 108 3.31 -1.02 -25.46
CA GLY A 108 3.66 -2.20 -24.66
C GLY A 108 4.54 -1.87 -23.47
N GLU A 109 5.53 -1.02 -23.66
CA GLU A 109 6.47 -0.58 -22.62
C GLU A 109 5.85 0.38 -21.61
N ALA A 110 4.84 1.18 -22.00
CA ALA A 110 4.16 2.10 -21.09
C ALA A 110 3.21 1.38 -20.12
N LYS A 111 2.64 0.24 -20.49
CA LYS A 111 1.67 -0.48 -19.64
C LYS A 111 2.20 -0.85 -18.26
N PRO A 112 3.36 -1.51 -18.09
CA PRO A 112 3.87 -1.86 -16.77
C PRO A 112 4.15 -0.64 -15.89
N VAL A 113 4.63 0.46 -16.46
CA VAL A 113 4.87 1.72 -15.74
C VAL A 113 3.56 2.34 -15.24
N ILE A 114 2.49 2.27 -16.04
CA ILE A 114 1.16 2.73 -15.63
C ILE A 114 0.62 1.86 -14.48
N ILE A 115 0.82 0.54 -14.55
CA ILE A 115 0.40 -0.39 -13.48
C ILE A 115 1.13 -0.05 -12.17
N GLU A 116 2.43 0.18 -12.23
CA GLU A 116 3.22 0.56 -11.05
C GLU A 116 2.74 1.90 -10.46
N ALA A 117 2.48 2.90 -11.31
CA ALA A 117 1.95 4.18 -10.88
C ALA A 117 0.59 4.05 -10.18
N ALA A 118 -0.31 3.19 -10.69
CA ALA A 118 -1.60 2.89 -10.07
C ALA A 118 -1.43 2.19 -8.72
N ASN A 119 -0.54 1.19 -8.62
CA ASN A 119 -0.24 0.48 -7.38
C ASN A 119 0.34 1.42 -6.32
N LYS A 120 1.29 2.28 -6.70
CA LYS A 120 1.84 3.33 -5.84
C LYS A 120 0.76 4.28 -5.31
N LEU A 121 -0.15 4.72 -6.17
CA LEU A 121 -1.27 5.59 -5.79
C LEU A 121 -2.18 4.90 -4.76
N ILE A 122 -2.54 3.63 -4.99
CA ILE A 122 -3.35 2.83 -4.07
C ILE A 122 -2.70 2.78 -2.68
N ASP A 123 -1.41 2.47 -2.62
CA ASP A 123 -0.69 2.40 -1.34
C ASP A 123 -0.67 3.76 -0.64
N GLN A 124 -0.46 4.86 -1.37
CA GLN A 124 -0.49 6.21 -0.82
C GLN A 124 -1.88 6.63 -0.32
N MET A 125 -2.94 6.29 -1.05
CA MET A 125 -4.32 6.59 -0.66
C MET A 125 -4.70 5.85 0.62
N VAL A 126 -4.41 4.56 0.70
CA VAL A 126 -4.82 3.73 1.84
C VAL A 126 -3.95 3.99 3.06
N LEU A 127 -2.64 4.11 2.91
CA LEU A 127 -1.74 4.32 4.05
C LEU A 127 -1.81 5.75 4.57
N TYR A 128 -1.66 6.73 3.70
CA TYR A 128 -1.47 8.14 4.08
C TYR A 128 -2.68 9.03 3.82
N GLY A 129 -3.71 8.52 3.16
CA GLY A 129 -4.90 9.31 2.80
C GLY A 129 -4.64 10.36 1.70
N THR A 130 -3.53 10.27 0.97
CA THR A 130 -3.23 11.21 -0.12
C THR A 130 -4.24 11.04 -1.25
N SER A 131 -5.01 12.09 -1.53
CA SER A 131 -6.08 12.07 -2.55
C SER A 131 -7.13 10.96 -2.35
N ILE A 132 -7.36 10.54 -1.12
CA ILE A 132 -8.34 9.49 -0.79
C ILE A 132 -9.76 9.96 -1.11
N PRO A 133 -10.61 9.14 -1.76
CA PRO A 133 -12.02 9.44 -1.93
C PRO A 133 -12.78 9.54 -0.60
N ALA A 134 -13.77 10.43 -0.52
CA ALA A 134 -14.57 10.62 0.70
C ALA A 134 -15.32 9.36 1.13
N SER A 135 -15.76 8.53 0.18
CA SER A 135 -16.39 7.23 0.42
C SER A 135 -15.45 6.28 1.19
N TRP A 136 -14.17 6.18 0.79
CA TRP A 136 -13.21 5.35 1.48
C TRP A 136 -12.85 5.90 2.87
N THR A 137 -12.75 7.21 3.02
CA THR A 137 -12.58 7.84 4.34
C THR A 137 -13.68 7.42 5.30
N THR A 138 -14.94 7.41 4.84
CA THR A 138 -16.10 6.98 5.64
C THR A 138 -16.01 5.47 5.95
N ASN A 139 -15.66 4.64 4.97
CA ASN A 139 -15.63 3.19 5.11
C ASN A 139 -14.44 2.70 5.95
N MET A 140 -13.34 3.43 5.96
CA MET A 140 -12.17 3.16 6.80
C MET A 140 -12.26 3.82 8.18
N GLY A 141 -13.17 4.77 8.38
CA GLY A 141 -13.31 5.55 9.61
C GLY A 141 -12.25 6.63 9.80
N ALA A 142 -11.32 6.78 8.86
CA ALA A 142 -10.27 7.78 8.88
C ALA A 142 -9.76 8.07 7.46
N ALA A 143 -9.10 9.21 7.28
CA ALA A 143 -8.45 9.58 6.03
C ALA A 143 -7.12 8.83 5.86
N GLY A 144 -7.20 7.52 5.58
CA GLY A 144 -6.07 6.60 5.52
C GLY A 144 -5.71 5.96 6.87
N LEU A 145 -4.87 4.93 6.83
CA LEU A 145 -4.50 4.19 8.04
C LEU A 145 -3.75 5.05 9.06
N ILE A 146 -2.84 5.91 8.62
CA ILE A 146 -2.05 6.77 9.51
C ILE A 146 -2.93 7.74 10.30
N ALA A 147 -3.98 8.30 9.71
CA ALA A 147 -4.91 9.16 10.42
C ALA A 147 -5.67 8.38 11.51
N GLY A 148 -6.06 7.12 11.24
CA GLY A 148 -6.66 6.25 12.23
C GLY A 148 -5.70 5.87 13.36
N ILE A 149 -4.46 5.53 13.03
CA ILE A 149 -3.37 5.24 13.97
C ILE A 149 -3.14 6.43 14.92
N THR A 150 -3.09 7.64 14.37
CA THR A 150 -2.90 8.88 15.16
C THR A 150 -4.09 9.12 16.09
N ALA A 151 -5.31 8.92 15.61
CA ALA A 151 -6.52 9.06 16.41
C ALA A 151 -6.60 8.05 17.57
N ALA A 152 -6.07 6.83 17.36
CA ALA A 152 -5.98 5.78 18.38
C ALA A 152 -4.78 5.93 19.33
N SER A 153 -3.91 6.95 19.12
CA SER A 153 -2.65 7.13 19.87
C SER A 153 -1.65 5.97 19.71
N HIS A 154 -1.70 5.27 18.58
CA HIS A 154 -0.79 4.17 18.21
C HIS A 154 0.40 4.64 17.36
N LEU A 155 0.68 5.94 17.37
CA LEU A 155 1.83 6.53 16.70
C LEU A 155 2.95 6.73 17.71
N ILE A 156 4.08 6.06 17.53
CA ILE A 156 5.26 6.20 18.36
C ILE A 156 6.42 6.81 17.58
N SER A 157 7.33 7.48 18.29
CA SER A 157 8.52 8.07 17.69
C SER A 157 9.76 7.24 18.02
N LEU A 158 10.63 7.04 17.03
CA LEU A 158 11.91 6.38 17.25
C LEU A 158 12.80 7.16 18.25
N ALA A 159 12.60 8.47 18.35
CA ALA A 159 13.38 9.29 19.28
C ALA A 159 13.14 8.97 20.77
N ASP A 160 12.04 8.29 21.08
CA ASP A 160 11.68 7.90 22.45
C ASP A 160 12.35 6.56 22.88
N TYR A 161 13.05 5.89 21.96
CA TYR A 161 13.68 4.58 22.18
C TYR A 161 15.16 4.61 21.82
N THR A 162 15.92 3.69 22.41
CA THR A 162 17.37 3.58 22.14
C THR A 162 17.63 3.03 20.74
N ASP A 163 16.87 2.02 20.35
CA ASP A 163 16.98 1.32 19.07
C ASP A 163 15.62 1.08 18.43
N ILE A 164 15.61 0.93 17.10
CA ILE A 164 14.39 0.61 16.34
C ILE A 164 13.80 -0.75 16.75
N TYR A 165 14.61 -1.67 17.24
CA TYR A 165 14.14 -2.98 17.71
C TYR A 165 13.37 -2.84 19.01
N GLU A 166 13.84 -2.01 19.94
CA GLU A 166 13.11 -1.66 21.17
C GLU A 166 11.82 -0.88 20.86
N ALA A 167 11.86 0.03 19.89
CA ALA A 167 10.68 0.73 19.45
C ALA A 167 9.59 -0.19 18.88
N VAL A 168 9.95 -1.32 18.28
CA VAL A 168 9.01 -2.28 17.70
C VAL A 168 8.47 -3.25 18.76
N LEU A 169 9.34 -3.84 19.59
CA LEU A 169 8.96 -4.89 20.54
C LEU A 169 8.68 -4.38 21.95
N GLY A 170 9.12 -3.16 22.29
CA GLY A 170 9.03 -2.59 23.64
C GLY A 170 10.35 -2.64 24.37
N GLU A 171 10.52 -1.78 25.37
CA GLU A 171 11.70 -1.72 26.21
C GLU A 171 11.73 -2.88 27.21
N SER A 172 12.91 -3.47 27.35
CA SER A 172 13.15 -4.53 28.35
C SER A 172 13.20 -3.98 29.79
N VAL A 173 13.48 -2.69 29.96
CA VAL A 173 13.60 -2.01 31.25
C VAL A 173 12.79 -0.72 31.17
N GLY A 174 11.69 -0.66 31.90
CA GLY A 174 10.79 0.52 31.90
C GLY A 174 9.36 0.21 31.56
N GLY A 175 9.12 -0.87 30.81
CA GLY A 175 7.76 -1.36 30.51
C GLY A 175 6.99 -0.54 29.51
N THR A 176 7.69 0.31 28.70
CA THR A 176 7.04 1.07 27.63
C THR A 176 6.66 0.09 26.51
N ALA A 177 5.37 0.07 26.15
CA ALA A 177 4.89 -0.77 25.07
C ALA A 177 5.51 -0.34 23.74
N GLY A 178 6.08 -1.31 23.01
CA GLY A 178 6.53 -1.08 21.65
C GLY A 178 5.36 -1.06 20.66
N LEU A 179 5.69 -0.90 19.39
CA LEU A 179 4.73 -0.86 18.31
C LEU A 179 3.78 -2.08 18.30
N PHE A 180 4.34 -3.29 18.51
CA PHE A 180 3.55 -4.52 18.55
C PHE A 180 2.72 -4.61 19.82
N GLY A 181 3.28 -4.19 20.95
CA GLY A 181 2.56 -4.16 22.23
C GLY A 181 1.30 -3.31 22.19
N LEU A 182 1.31 -2.14 21.54
CA LEU A 182 0.11 -1.30 21.38
C LEU A 182 -1.02 -2.02 20.64
N ILE A 183 -0.67 -2.79 19.61
CA ILE A 183 -1.66 -3.57 18.84
C ILE A 183 -2.20 -4.74 19.66
N GLU A 184 -1.33 -5.39 20.44
CA GLU A 184 -1.68 -6.53 21.29
C GLU A 184 -2.51 -6.12 22.49
N ASP A 185 -2.25 -4.95 23.07
CA ASP A 185 -3.05 -4.34 24.15
C ASP A 185 -4.51 -4.11 23.72
N ASP A 186 -4.72 -3.79 22.44
CA ASP A 186 -6.05 -3.67 21.82
C ASP A 186 -6.67 -5.02 21.41
N GLY A 187 -6.00 -6.13 21.70
CA GLY A 187 -6.50 -7.49 21.42
C GLY A 187 -6.34 -7.94 19.98
N TYR A 188 -5.40 -7.35 19.23
CA TYR A 188 -5.06 -7.76 17.88
C TYR A 188 -3.67 -8.38 17.82
N MET A 189 -3.42 -9.22 16.81
CA MET A 189 -2.11 -9.80 16.56
C MET A 189 -1.53 -9.24 15.27
N VAL A 190 -0.24 -8.94 15.27
CA VAL A 190 0.46 -8.46 14.07
C VAL A 190 0.56 -9.60 13.06
N THR A 191 0.00 -9.40 11.87
CA THR A 191 0.07 -10.37 10.77
C THR A 191 1.07 -9.99 9.69
N GLY A 192 1.60 -8.76 9.75
CA GLY A 192 2.61 -8.26 8.82
C GLY A 192 2.97 -6.82 9.10
N SER A 193 4.05 -6.38 8.48
CA SER A 193 4.53 -5.01 8.58
C SER A 193 5.02 -4.50 7.24
N ILE A 194 4.89 -3.20 7.03
CA ILE A 194 5.43 -2.48 5.86
C ILE A 194 6.47 -1.50 6.38
N ALA A 195 7.67 -1.55 5.82
CA ALA A 195 8.76 -0.68 6.23
C ALA A 195 9.39 0.04 5.05
N ALA A 196 9.82 1.27 5.27
CA ALA A 196 10.64 1.98 4.29
C ALA A 196 11.99 1.27 4.11
N THR A 197 12.55 1.30 2.90
CA THR A 197 13.85 0.67 2.60
C THR A 197 14.97 1.17 3.53
N ARG A 198 14.90 2.44 3.97
CA ARG A 198 15.80 3.03 4.96
C ARG A 198 15.77 2.27 6.30
N THR A 199 14.61 1.80 6.71
CA THR A 199 14.40 1.05 7.97
C THR A 199 15.14 -0.29 7.96
N LYS A 200 15.24 -0.94 6.81
CA LYS A 200 16.03 -2.16 6.65
C LYS A 200 17.49 -2.00 7.08
N ARG A 201 18.08 -0.82 6.81
CA ARG A 201 19.43 -0.49 7.26
C ARG A 201 19.48 -0.36 8.79
N LEU A 202 18.49 0.29 9.39
CA LEU A 202 18.43 0.47 10.85
C LEU A 202 18.25 -0.88 11.54
N LEU A 203 17.31 -1.70 11.11
CA LEU A 203 17.10 -3.06 11.64
C LEU A 203 18.35 -3.93 11.55
N ARG A 204 19.10 -3.85 10.45
CA ARG A 204 20.34 -4.61 10.25
C ARG A 204 21.47 -4.18 11.17
N ASN A 205 21.45 -2.96 11.67
CA ASN A 205 22.43 -2.43 12.60
C ASN A 205 22.15 -2.82 14.05
N CYS A 206 20.92 -3.29 14.36
CA CYS A 206 20.60 -3.73 15.72
C CYS A 206 21.42 -4.94 16.12
N ARG A 207 22.02 -4.88 17.32
CA ARG A 207 22.89 -5.90 17.89
C ARG A 207 22.40 -6.26 19.29
N ASP A 208 22.57 -7.52 19.67
CA ASP A 208 22.43 -7.94 21.05
C ASP A 208 23.60 -7.44 21.93
N LYS A 209 23.53 -7.68 23.24
CA LYS A 209 24.59 -7.32 24.17
C LYS A 209 25.92 -8.02 23.88
N ASN A 210 25.92 -9.09 23.09
CA ASN A 210 27.10 -9.85 22.67
C ASN A 210 27.61 -9.43 21.29
N GLY A 211 26.98 -8.42 20.65
CA GLY A 211 27.36 -7.91 19.35
C GLY A 211 26.82 -8.72 18.16
N GLN A 212 25.94 -9.71 18.39
CA GLN A 212 25.37 -10.51 17.32
C GLN A 212 24.20 -9.77 16.64
N PRO A 213 24.00 -9.91 15.32
CA PRO A 213 22.88 -9.31 14.63
C PRO A 213 21.57 -9.98 15.05
N ILE A 214 20.58 -9.18 15.46
CA ILE A 214 19.26 -9.67 15.84
C ILE A 214 18.40 -9.88 14.60
N PHE A 215 18.42 -8.93 13.64
CA PHE A 215 17.66 -9.00 12.41
C PHE A 215 18.44 -9.74 11.33
N VAL A 216 18.10 -11.00 11.11
CA VAL A 216 18.76 -11.88 10.13
C VAL A 216 17.73 -12.30 9.08
N PRO A 217 18.09 -12.31 7.77
CA PRO A 217 17.22 -12.88 6.75
C PRO A 217 16.91 -14.34 7.03
N ASN A 218 15.68 -14.76 6.75
CA ASN A 218 15.30 -16.17 6.89
C ASN A 218 16.15 -17.03 5.91
N PRO A 219 16.97 -17.97 6.39
CA PRO A 219 17.84 -18.76 5.54
C PRO A 219 17.08 -19.71 4.60
N GLN A 220 15.84 -20.06 4.93
CA GLN A 220 15.00 -20.95 4.13
C GLN A 220 14.19 -20.17 3.06
N ALA A 221 13.98 -18.88 3.27
CA ALA A 221 13.30 -17.98 2.34
C ALA A 221 14.00 -16.62 2.33
N PRO A 222 15.15 -16.50 1.66
CA PRO A 222 16.04 -15.32 1.77
C PRO A 222 15.43 -14.01 1.29
N ALA A 223 14.34 -14.06 0.52
CA ALA A 223 13.58 -12.88 0.08
C ALA A 223 12.58 -12.38 1.15
N THR A 224 12.29 -13.18 2.18
CA THR A 224 11.31 -12.85 3.21
C THR A 224 12.01 -12.47 4.50
N TYR A 225 11.76 -11.25 4.96
CA TYR A 225 12.21 -10.78 6.26
C TYR A 225 11.11 -11.00 7.28
N LEU A 226 11.44 -11.50 8.44
CA LEU A 226 10.52 -11.71 9.55
C LEU A 226 10.90 -10.77 10.69
N LEU A 227 9.90 -10.16 11.28
CA LEU A 227 10.01 -9.35 12.48
C LEU A 227 9.03 -9.92 13.48
N ASP A 228 9.53 -10.52 14.55
CA ASP A 228 8.78 -11.30 15.53
C ASP A 228 7.82 -12.34 14.90
N GLY A 229 8.32 -13.08 13.91
CA GLY A 229 7.53 -14.09 13.19
C GLY A 229 6.57 -13.55 12.12
N ALA A 230 6.29 -12.25 12.09
CA ALA A 230 5.46 -11.61 11.10
C ALA A 230 6.28 -11.15 9.88
N PRO A 231 5.78 -11.31 8.64
CA PRO A 231 6.48 -10.86 7.44
C PRO A 231 6.63 -9.34 7.42
N CYS A 232 7.83 -8.88 7.05
CA CYS A 232 8.15 -7.48 6.89
C CYS A 232 8.47 -7.19 5.43
N GLU A 233 7.68 -6.32 4.80
CA GLU A 233 7.77 -5.97 3.38
C GLU A 233 8.49 -4.64 3.20
N PHE A 234 9.38 -4.58 2.19
CA PHE A 234 10.15 -3.38 1.86
C PHE A 234 9.88 -2.96 0.42
N PRO A 235 8.79 -2.27 0.14
CA PRO A 235 8.44 -1.88 -1.23
C PRO A 235 9.42 -0.86 -1.81
N LEU A 236 9.70 -1.00 -3.11
CA LEU A 236 10.64 -0.15 -3.87
C LEU A 236 9.96 0.85 -4.79
N HIS A 237 8.64 0.76 -5.00
CA HIS A 237 7.87 1.65 -5.89
C HIS A 237 7.79 3.12 -5.42
N GLY A 238 8.46 3.47 -4.32
CA GLY A 238 8.52 4.84 -3.80
C GLY A 238 7.18 5.40 -3.29
N GLY A 239 6.21 4.53 -2.99
CA GLY A 239 4.92 4.91 -2.39
C GLY A 239 4.99 5.08 -0.88
N ILE A 240 6.03 4.57 -0.23
CA ILE A 240 6.18 4.65 1.23
C ILE A 240 6.92 5.93 1.62
N SER A 241 6.30 6.72 2.48
CA SER A 241 6.87 7.96 2.99
C SER A 241 8.09 7.69 3.88
N SER A 242 9.13 8.52 3.74
CA SER A 242 10.32 8.45 4.58
C SER A 242 10.08 8.91 6.03
N THR A 243 8.94 9.54 6.31
CA THR A 243 8.54 9.98 7.65
C THR A 243 8.24 8.81 8.57
N TYR A 244 7.73 7.70 7.99
CA TYR A 244 7.36 6.52 8.75
C TYR A 244 8.37 5.41 8.50
N HIS A 245 8.95 4.90 9.58
CA HIS A 245 9.89 3.78 9.50
C HIS A 245 9.19 2.46 9.29
N LEU A 246 8.12 2.22 10.03
CA LEU A 246 7.40 0.96 10.04
C LEU A 246 5.90 1.22 10.26
N ILE A 247 5.06 0.48 9.55
CA ILE A 247 3.62 0.38 9.79
C ILE A 247 3.31 -1.11 9.97
N ALA A 248 2.84 -1.48 11.14
CA ALA A 248 2.50 -2.86 11.45
C ALA A 248 1.02 -2.98 11.84
N GLY A 249 0.48 -4.18 11.72
CA GLY A 249 -0.89 -4.41 12.13
C GLY A 249 -1.48 -5.75 11.72
N MET A 250 -2.76 -5.90 12.02
CA MET A 250 -3.56 -7.04 11.60
C MET A 250 -4.19 -6.78 10.22
N TRP A 251 -3.42 -7.00 9.16
CA TRP A 251 -3.81 -6.70 7.78
C TRP A 251 -5.08 -7.41 7.31
N ASN A 252 -5.41 -8.56 7.91
CA ASN A 252 -6.67 -9.27 7.62
C ASN A 252 -7.92 -8.45 7.95
N LYS A 253 -7.80 -7.40 8.77
CA LYS A 253 -8.91 -6.47 9.09
C LYS A 253 -9.11 -5.43 8.00
N LEU A 254 -8.07 -5.10 7.23
CA LEU A 254 -8.19 -4.24 6.06
C LEU A 254 -8.72 -5.08 4.89
N VAL A 255 -9.94 -4.79 4.48
CA VAL A 255 -10.59 -5.52 3.39
C VAL A 255 -10.68 -4.67 2.14
N PHE A 256 -10.49 -5.29 0.99
CA PHE A 256 -10.69 -4.66 -0.29
C PHE A 256 -11.48 -5.55 -1.25
N ALA A 257 -12.21 -4.91 -2.15
CA ALA A 257 -12.97 -5.60 -3.17
C ALA A 257 -12.76 -4.91 -4.52
N MET A 258 -12.62 -5.72 -5.56
CA MET A 258 -12.47 -5.24 -6.93
C MET A 258 -13.82 -5.30 -7.62
N ARG A 259 -14.20 -4.22 -8.32
CA ARG A 259 -15.36 -4.19 -9.20
C ARG A 259 -14.95 -4.42 -10.65
N GLN A 260 -13.85 -3.78 -11.06
CA GLN A 260 -13.31 -3.86 -12.40
C GLN A 260 -11.79 -3.92 -12.30
N ASP A 261 -11.22 -4.93 -12.93
CA ASP A 261 -9.77 -5.05 -13.08
C ASP A 261 -9.22 -3.99 -14.05
N MET A 262 -7.91 -3.85 -14.12
CA MET A 262 -7.25 -2.89 -15.01
C MET A 262 -7.64 -3.15 -16.46
N ARG A 263 -8.21 -2.12 -17.10
CA ARG A 263 -8.58 -2.13 -18.50
C ARG A 263 -7.83 -1.04 -19.25
N PHE A 264 -7.15 -1.44 -20.31
CA PHE A 264 -6.45 -0.53 -21.20
C PHE A 264 -7.26 -0.30 -22.47
N GLU A 265 -7.42 0.96 -22.85
CA GLU A 265 -8.10 1.38 -24.07
C GLU A 265 -7.25 2.39 -24.82
N VAL A 266 -7.20 2.25 -26.14
CA VAL A 266 -6.50 3.19 -27.02
C VAL A 266 -7.54 4.03 -27.76
N ALA A 267 -7.43 5.37 -27.65
CA ALA A 267 -8.31 6.31 -28.31
C ALA A 267 -7.51 7.22 -29.26
N LYS A 268 -8.06 7.44 -30.45
CA LYS A 268 -7.50 8.37 -31.46
C LYS A 268 -8.38 9.60 -31.66
N GLU A 269 -9.66 9.52 -31.34
CA GLU A 269 -10.66 10.54 -31.58
C GLU A 269 -11.26 10.99 -30.25
N ALA A 270 -10.50 11.78 -29.47
CA ALA A 270 -10.95 12.30 -28.20
C ALA A 270 -10.35 13.68 -27.92
N VAL A 271 -11.01 14.42 -27.03
CA VAL A 271 -10.52 15.69 -26.50
C VAL A 271 -10.19 15.50 -25.02
N ILE A 272 -8.97 15.85 -24.65
CA ILE A 272 -8.51 15.79 -23.26
C ILE A 272 -8.57 17.19 -22.66
N GLN A 273 -9.31 17.31 -21.55
CA GLN A 273 -9.51 18.57 -20.83
C GLN A 273 -8.90 18.47 -19.42
N ASN A 274 -8.52 19.63 -18.88
CA ASN A 274 -8.16 19.72 -17.45
C ASN A 274 -9.42 19.81 -16.58
N ALA A 275 -9.22 19.83 -15.25
CA ALA A 275 -10.31 19.94 -14.28
C ALA A 275 -11.15 21.23 -14.41
N SER A 276 -10.61 22.27 -15.03
CA SER A 276 -11.31 23.54 -15.30
C SER A 276 -12.08 23.54 -16.63
N GLY A 277 -12.07 22.44 -17.38
CA GLY A 277 -12.75 22.34 -18.67
C GLY A 277 -11.95 22.92 -19.85
N THR A 278 -10.70 23.36 -19.63
CA THR A 278 -9.83 23.86 -20.72
C THR A 278 -9.29 22.68 -21.52
N ILE A 279 -9.42 22.75 -22.84
CA ILE A 279 -8.88 21.73 -23.75
C ILE A 279 -7.35 21.77 -23.69
N LEU A 280 -6.73 20.65 -23.29
CA LEU A 280 -5.28 20.48 -23.31
C LEU A 280 -4.82 19.86 -24.63
N TYR A 281 -5.51 18.80 -25.06
CA TYR A 281 -5.19 18.08 -26.30
C TYR A 281 -6.45 17.73 -27.06
N ASN A 282 -6.42 17.96 -28.37
CA ASN A 282 -7.39 17.43 -29.30
C ASN A 282 -6.69 16.37 -30.14
N LEU A 283 -6.92 15.10 -29.83
CA LEU A 283 -6.14 13.98 -30.40
C LEU A 283 -6.23 13.93 -31.92
N PHE A 284 -7.41 14.21 -32.47
CA PHE A 284 -7.60 14.20 -33.93
C PHE A 284 -6.86 15.35 -34.64
N GLN A 285 -6.92 16.57 -34.10
CA GLN A 285 -6.26 17.73 -34.73
C GLN A 285 -4.75 17.75 -34.56
N GLN A 286 -4.25 17.11 -33.48
CA GLN A 286 -2.82 17.08 -33.13
C GLN A 286 -2.14 15.78 -33.52
N ASP A 287 -2.85 14.89 -34.22
CA ASP A 287 -2.38 13.57 -34.63
C ASP A 287 -1.75 12.80 -33.47
N MET A 288 -2.54 12.60 -32.40
CA MET A 288 -2.13 11.94 -31.17
C MET A 288 -2.98 10.71 -30.87
N VAL A 289 -2.39 9.79 -30.14
CA VAL A 289 -3.05 8.60 -29.59
C VAL A 289 -3.02 8.69 -28.07
N ALA A 290 -4.12 8.42 -27.40
CA ALA A 290 -4.17 8.34 -25.95
C ALA A 290 -4.35 6.91 -25.47
N LEU A 291 -3.49 6.46 -24.56
CA LEU A 291 -3.64 5.23 -23.81
C LEU A 291 -4.34 5.55 -22.50
N ARG A 292 -5.54 5.00 -22.30
CA ARG A 292 -6.32 5.12 -21.07
C ARG A 292 -6.28 3.82 -20.30
N CYS A 293 -5.93 3.88 -19.02
CA CYS A 293 -6.05 2.79 -18.07
C CYS A 293 -7.13 3.14 -17.05
N THR A 294 -8.06 2.25 -16.78
CA THR A 294 -9.09 2.40 -15.75
C THR A 294 -9.18 1.15 -14.90
N MET A 295 -9.37 1.33 -13.59
CA MET A 295 -9.68 0.25 -12.65
C MET A 295 -10.67 0.76 -11.60
N ARG A 296 -11.45 -0.16 -11.00
CA ARG A 296 -12.41 0.16 -9.94
C ARG A 296 -12.26 -0.80 -8.79
N LEU A 297 -12.01 -0.26 -7.61
CA LEU A 297 -11.86 -1.03 -6.37
C LEU A 297 -12.37 -0.22 -5.19
N GLY A 298 -12.58 -0.89 -4.06
CA GLY A 298 -12.97 -0.27 -2.82
C GLY A 298 -12.17 -0.82 -1.66
N PHE A 299 -11.96 0.00 -0.63
CA PHE A 299 -11.34 -0.37 0.63
C PHE A 299 -12.28 -0.07 1.79
N ALA A 300 -12.22 -0.88 2.82
CA ALA A 300 -12.90 -0.65 4.08
C ALA A 300 -12.12 -1.28 5.24
N LEU A 301 -12.29 -0.70 6.43
CA LEU A 301 -11.78 -1.23 7.68
C LEU A 301 -12.97 -1.54 8.61
N PRO A 302 -13.62 -2.71 8.45
CA PRO A 302 -14.68 -3.12 9.35
C PRO A 302 -14.10 -3.47 10.71
N HIS A 303 -14.62 -2.86 11.78
CA HIS A 303 -14.27 -3.19 13.17
C HIS A 303 -15.37 -4.08 13.78
N PRO A 304 -15.30 -5.41 13.62
CA PRO A 304 -16.20 -6.30 14.36
C PRO A 304 -15.80 -6.29 15.83
N VAL A 305 -16.77 -6.14 16.70
CA VAL A 305 -16.57 -6.31 18.15
C VAL A 305 -16.09 -7.73 18.42
N THR A 306 -15.08 -7.89 19.27
CA THR A 306 -14.54 -9.15 19.73
C THR A 306 -14.60 -9.20 21.26
N ASN A 307 -14.35 -10.36 21.87
CA ASN A 307 -14.29 -10.46 23.34
C ASN A 307 -13.11 -9.69 23.96
N MET A 308 -12.08 -9.39 23.17
CA MET A 308 -10.91 -8.63 23.58
C MET A 308 -11.09 -7.13 23.30
N ASP A 309 -11.77 -6.78 22.22
CA ASP A 309 -12.01 -5.40 21.79
C ASP A 309 -13.50 -5.10 21.72
N SER A 310 -13.96 -4.16 22.53
CA SER A 310 -15.34 -3.66 22.53
C SER A 310 -15.68 -2.75 21.35
N GLY A 311 -14.80 -2.63 20.36
CA GLY A 311 -14.96 -1.79 19.16
C GLY A 311 -14.25 -0.44 19.26
N THR A 312 -13.37 -0.24 20.23
CA THR A 312 -12.57 0.99 20.43
C THR A 312 -11.11 0.82 20.04
N GLY A 313 -10.60 -0.41 19.99
CA GLY A 313 -9.22 -0.71 19.61
C GLY A 313 -8.94 -0.49 18.14
N PHE A 314 -7.69 -0.21 17.78
CA PHE A 314 -7.27 -0.01 16.39
C PHE A 314 -6.22 -1.05 15.97
N PRO A 315 -6.43 -1.79 14.87
CA PRO A 315 -5.59 -2.95 14.52
C PRO A 315 -4.24 -2.60 13.88
N PHE A 316 -3.84 -1.34 13.88
CA PHE A 316 -2.59 -0.88 13.28
C PHE A 316 -1.86 0.10 14.17
N ALA A 317 -0.53 0.12 14.05
CA ALA A 317 0.33 1.10 14.68
C ALA A 317 1.47 1.51 13.73
N ALA A 318 2.07 2.68 13.94
CA ALA A 318 3.13 3.18 13.10
C ALA A 318 4.28 3.78 13.93
N LEU A 319 5.50 3.60 13.42
CA LEU A 319 6.73 4.17 13.95
C LEU A 319 7.16 5.33 13.07
N THR A 320 7.28 6.52 13.64
CA THR A 320 7.85 7.69 12.95
C THR A 320 9.37 7.77 13.12
N ALA A 321 9.96 8.62 12.27
CA ALA A 321 11.40 8.89 12.33
C ALA A 321 11.79 9.67 13.58
#